data_3f5b257ee489de4f25241cff99a90e75
#
_entry.id   3f5b257ee489de4f25241cff99a90e75
#
_cell.length_a   1.000
_cell.length_b   1.000
_cell.length_c   1.000
_cell.angle_alpha   90.00
_cell.angle_beta   90.00
_cell.angle_gamma   90.00
#
_symmetry.space_group_name_H-M   'P 1'
#
loop_
_entity.id
_entity.type
_entity.pdbx_description
1 polymer ?
#
loop_
_entity_poly.entity_id
_entity_poly.type
_entity_poly.pdbx_seq_one_letter_code
_entity_poly.pdbx_strand_id
1 'polypeptide(L)'
;MVTGFDAAESDVLLVDVGGGRGHDMALFCAQHKASSPGRVILQDREPVIAGVLAATQEDLPFEAQAHDFFTPQPIKGARAYSLHSILHDWSDEDGVKILQNLVPALKRGYSRVLFNEIVVSEENPTLAATSMDLMMLAHFAVRERTEAEWRGILEKAGLKIVNIYTYPGVAESLIEAELA
;
A
#
# COMPACT_ATOMS: atom_id res chain seq x y z
N MET A 1 -0.98 -11.22 6.38
CA MET A 1 -2.37 -11.68 6.22
C MET A 1 -3.28 -10.70 6.95
N VAL A 2 -4.32 -10.17 6.31
CA VAL A 2 -5.26 -9.24 6.96
C VAL A 2 -6.19 -10.06 7.86
N THR A 3 -5.78 -10.23 9.12
CA THR A 3 -6.59 -10.92 10.14
C THR A 3 -7.44 -9.91 10.92
N GLY A 4 -8.49 -10.38 11.61
CA GLY A 4 -9.33 -9.53 12.46
C GLY A 4 -10.26 -8.60 11.68
N PHE A 5 -10.67 -9.00 10.46
CA PHE A 5 -11.78 -8.32 9.79
C PHE A 5 -13.07 -8.56 10.58
N ASP A 6 -13.77 -7.46 10.86
CA ASP A 6 -15.07 -7.49 11.54
C ASP A 6 -16.07 -6.69 10.71
N ALA A 7 -17.07 -7.38 10.15
CA ALA A 7 -18.11 -6.78 9.33
C ALA A 7 -19.01 -5.79 10.10
N ALA A 8 -19.02 -5.85 11.44
CA ALA A 8 -19.72 -4.87 12.25
C ALA A 8 -18.93 -3.54 12.36
N GLU A 9 -17.61 -3.59 12.17
CA GLU A 9 -16.73 -2.43 12.22
C GLU A 9 -16.59 -1.74 10.86
N SER A 10 -16.61 -2.52 9.76
CA SER A 10 -16.49 -2.01 8.38
C SER A 10 -16.98 -3.06 7.39
N ASP A 11 -17.53 -2.63 6.26
CA ASP A 11 -17.83 -3.47 5.11
C ASP A 11 -16.64 -3.61 4.15
N VAL A 12 -15.59 -2.78 4.31
CA VAL A 12 -14.40 -2.77 3.46
C VAL A 12 -13.24 -3.51 4.14
N LEU A 13 -12.83 -4.61 3.50
CA LEU A 13 -11.69 -5.40 3.94
C LEU A 13 -10.37 -4.76 3.54
N LEU A 14 -10.24 -4.39 2.27
CA LEU A 14 -8.97 -3.95 1.69
C LEU A 14 -9.19 -2.85 0.66
N VAL A 15 -8.38 -1.81 0.75
CA VAL A 15 -8.23 -0.77 -0.27
C VAL A 15 -6.80 -0.82 -0.79
N ASP A 16 -6.62 -1.02 -2.07
CA ASP A 16 -5.32 -0.99 -2.74
C ASP A 16 -5.13 0.39 -3.36
N VAL A 17 -4.26 1.19 -2.76
CA VAL A 17 -4.04 2.60 -3.09
C VAL A 17 -2.90 2.71 -4.09
N GLY A 18 -3.20 3.09 -5.33
CA GLY A 18 -2.24 3.12 -6.43
C GLY A 18 -1.98 1.74 -7.03
N GLY A 19 -2.95 0.82 -6.95
CA GLY A 19 -2.77 -0.59 -7.32
C GLY A 19 -2.72 -0.89 -8.83
N GLY A 20 -2.57 0.14 -9.67
CA GLY A 20 -2.35 -0.01 -11.10
C GLY A 20 -3.49 -0.77 -11.79
N ARG A 21 -3.16 -1.87 -12.44
CA ARG A 21 -4.14 -2.74 -13.13
C ARG A 21 -4.83 -3.76 -12.23
N GLY A 22 -4.57 -3.75 -10.93
CA GLY A 22 -5.23 -4.61 -9.95
C GLY A 22 -4.76 -6.07 -9.95
N HIS A 23 -3.53 -6.35 -10.39
CA HIS A 23 -3.00 -7.72 -10.38
C HIS A 23 -2.96 -8.31 -8.97
N ASP A 24 -2.49 -7.54 -8.00
CA ASP A 24 -2.42 -7.96 -6.60
C ASP A 24 -3.82 -8.21 -6.03
N MET A 25 -4.78 -7.35 -6.37
CA MET A 25 -6.17 -7.51 -5.94
C MET A 25 -6.82 -8.74 -6.55
N ALA A 26 -6.54 -9.04 -7.82
CA ALA A 26 -7.02 -10.25 -8.46
C ALA A 26 -6.46 -11.51 -7.78
N LEU A 27 -5.15 -11.54 -7.48
CA LEU A 27 -4.51 -12.62 -6.75
C LEU A 27 -5.04 -12.76 -5.32
N PHE A 28 -5.20 -11.63 -4.61
CA PHE A 28 -5.79 -11.62 -3.28
C PHE A 28 -7.20 -12.18 -3.27
N CYS A 29 -8.06 -11.72 -4.16
CA CYS A 29 -9.42 -12.22 -4.28
C CYS A 29 -9.47 -13.71 -4.62
N ALA A 30 -8.63 -14.19 -5.55
CA ALA A 30 -8.57 -15.60 -5.92
C ALA A 30 -8.20 -16.51 -4.74
N GLN A 31 -7.31 -16.02 -3.85
CA GLN A 31 -6.83 -16.81 -2.71
C GLN A 31 -7.73 -16.70 -1.47
N HIS A 32 -8.41 -15.56 -1.28
CA HIS A 32 -9.03 -15.22 0.01
C HIS A 32 -10.54 -14.91 -0.05
N LYS A 33 -11.15 -14.79 -1.22
CA LYS A 33 -12.57 -14.39 -1.36
C LYS A 33 -13.53 -15.31 -0.60
N ALA A 34 -13.23 -16.60 -0.53
CA ALA A 34 -14.06 -17.56 0.20
C ALA A 34 -13.98 -17.42 1.73
N SER A 35 -12.90 -16.82 2.25
CA SER A 35 -12.62 -16.70 3.69
C SER A 35 -12.81 -15.29 4.24
N SER A 36 -13.07 -14.30 3.37
CA SER A 36 -13.14 -12.88 3.78
C SER A 36 -14.27 -12.16 3.04
N PRO A 37 -15.44 -11.97 3.68
CA PRO A 37 -16.65 -11.46 3.03
C PRO A 37 -16.63 -9.96 2.75
N GLY A 38 -15.59 -9.23 3.16
CA GLY A 38 -15.49 -7.79 2.99
C GLY A 38 -15.23 -7.35 1.55
N ARG A 39 -15.60 -6.12 1.23
CA ARG A 39 -15.34 -5.49 -0.08
C ARG A 39 -13.83 -5.27 -0.26
N VAL A 40 -13.36 -5.46 -1.47
CA VAL A 40 -11.99 -5.21 -1.92
C VAL A 40 -12.04 -4.13 -2.98
N ILE A 41 -11.29 -3.05 -2.82
CA ILE A 41 -11.37 -1.86 -3.68
C ILE A 41 -9.99 -1.55 -4.24
N LEU A 42 -9.87 -1.53 -5.55
CA LEU A 42 -8.71 -1.00 -6.27
C LEU A 42 -8.87 0.50 -6.47
N GLN A 43 -7.87 1.27 -6.13
CA GLN A 43 -7.81 2.71 -6.41
C GLN A 43 -6.56 3.06 -7.23
N ASP A 44 -6.77 3.88 -8.26
CA ASP A 44 -5.70 4.50 -9.04
C ASP A 44 -6.26 5.73 -9.75
N ARG A 45 -5.41 6.47 -10.46
CA ARG A 45 -5.85 7.66 -11.23
C ARG A 45 -6.88 7.28 -12.29
N GLU A 46 -7.77 8.21 -12.61
CA GLU A 46 -8.87 8.04 -13.56
C GLU A 46 -8.47 7.35 -14.87
N PRO A 47 -7.38 7.72 -15.57
CA PRO A 47 -7.02 7.06 -16.83
C PRO A 47 -6.64 5.58 -16.65
N VAL A 48 -6.06 5.22 -15.50
CA VAL A 48 -5.68 3.83 -15.19
C VAL A 48 -6.93 3.01 -14.93
N ILE A 49 -7.84 3.50 -14.10
CA ILE A 49 -9.11 2.83 -13.78
C ILE A 49 -9.98 2.70 -15.04
N ALA A 50 -10.08 3.73 -15.87
CA ALA A 50 -10.77 3.65 -17.15
C ALA A 50 -10.20 2.54 -18.05
N GLY A 51 -8.85 2.40 -18.07
CA GLY A 51 -8.17 1.31 -18.76
C GLY A 51 -8.48 -0.08 -18.20
N VAL A 52 -8.56 -0.23 -16.88
CA VAL A 52 -8.96 -1.48 -16.21
C VAL A 52 -10.38 -1.88 -16.63
N LEU A 53 -11.33 -0.95 -16.52
CA LEU A 53 -12.73 -1.20 -16.86
C LEU A 53 -12.92 -1.51 -18.35
N ALA A 54 -12.17 -0.86 -19.25
CA ALA A 54 -12.24 -1.09 -20.67
C ALA A 54 -11.61 -2.42 -21.11
N ALA A 55 -10.60 -2.91 -20.40
CA ALA A 55 -9.90 -4.16 -20.73
C ALA A 55 -10.63 -5.42 -20.23
N THR A 56 -11.60 -5.28 -19.34
CA THR A 56 -12.28 -6.41 -18.69
C THR A 56 -13.60 -6.67 -19.37
N GLN A 57 -13.76 -7.89 -19.93
CA GLN A 57 -15.03 -8.39 -20.52
C GLN A 57 -15.90 -9.12 -19.50
N GLU A 58 -15.37 -9.45 -18.34
CA GLU A 58 -16.02 -10.16 -17.25
C GLU A 58 -16.10 -9.27 -16.01
N ASP A 59 -16.91 -9.66 -15.03
CA ASP A 59 -17.00 -8.97 -13.75
C ASP A 59 -15.66 -9.04 -13.01
N LEU A 60 -15.15 -7.89 -12.59
CA LEU A 60 -13.95 -7.82 -11.74
C LEU A 60 -14.23 -8.46 -10.38
N PRO A 61 -13.28 -9.21 -9.80
CA PRO A 61 -13.43 -9.78 -8.46
C PRO A 61 -13.34 -8.72 -7.35
N PHE A 62 -13.05 -7.46 -7.68
CA PHE A 62 -12.93 -6.29 -6.81
C PHE A 62 -13.63 -5.09 -7.42
N GLU A 63 -13.89 -4.08 -6.62
CA GLU A 63 -14.38 -2.78 -7.09
C GLU A 63 -13.23 -1.92 -7.60
N ALA A 64 -13.42 -1.19 -8.70
CA ALA A 64 -12.43 -0.26 -9.23
C ALA A 64 -12.91 1.18 -9.07
N GLN A 65 -12.12 2.04 -8.43
CA GLN A 65 -12.48 3.41 -8.11
C GLN A 65 -11.34 4.38 -8.47
N ALA A 66 -11.65 5.41 -9.22
CA ALA A 66 -10.69 6.50 -9.48
C ALA A 66 -10.43 7.29 -8.19
N HIS A 67 -9.14 7.45 -7.87
CA HIS A 67 -8.69 8.25 -6.72
C HIS A 67 -7.27 8.74 -6.94
N ASP A 68 -7.01 10.00 -6.61
CA ASP A 68 -5.67 10.59 -6.50
C ASP A 68 -5.26 10.61 -5.02
N PHE A 69 -4.24 9.85 -4.65
CA PHE A 69 -3.76 9.75 -3.27
C PHE A 69 -3.15 11.06 -2.72
N PHE A 70 -2.93 12.08 -3.55
CA PHE A 70 -2.66 13.43 -3.08
C PHE A 70 -3.90 14.18 -2.60
N THR A 71 -5.06 13.56 -2.65
CA THR A 71 -6.32 14.07 -2.08
C THR A 71 -6.77 13.19 -0.91
N PRO A 72 -7.65 13.70 -0.01
CA PRO A 72 -8.12 12.92 1.14
C PRO A 72 -8.75 11.58 0.74
N GLN A 73 -8.34 10.49 1.38
CA GLN A 73 -8.85 9.14 1.14
C GLN A 73 -10.37 9.08 1.36
N PRO A 74 -11.18 8.74 0.31
CA PRO A 74 -12.63 8.74 0.42
C PRO A 74 -13.19 7.54 1.18
N ILE A 75 -12.52 6.37 1.11
CA ILE A 75 -12.94 5.16 1.81
C ILE A 75 -12.46 5.23 3.25
N LYS A 76 -13.40 5.23 4.19
CA LYS A 76 -13.11 5.38 5.62
C LYS A 76 -13.26 4.05 6.36
N GLY A 77 -12.40 3.82 7.35
CA GLY A 77 -12.50 2.71 8.29
C GLY A 77 -12.27 1.33 7.69
N ALA A 78 -11.66 1.20 6.51
CA ALA A 78 -11.30 -0.11 5.97
C ALA A 78 -10.38 -0.86 6.96
N ARG A 79 -10.44 -2.21 6.92
CA ARG A 79 -9.57 -3.02 7.76
C ARG A 79 -8.11 -2.85 7.39
N ALA A 80 -7.81 -2.77 6.08
CA ALA A 80 -6.47 -2.50 5.61
C ALA A 80 -6.44 -1.57 4.38
N TYR A 81 -5.36 -0.79 4.27
CA TYR A 81 -4.98 -0.02 3.11
C TYR A 81 -3.62 -0.52 2.65
N SER A 82 -3.52 -0.96 1.41
CA SER A 82 -2.31 -1.49 0.80
C SER A 82 -1.69 -0.44 -0.11
N LEU A 83 -0.37 -0.29 -0.06
CA LEU A 83 0.44 0.48 -0.99
C LEU A 83 1.62 -0.40 -1.39
N HIS A 84 1.67 -0.80 -2.67
CA HIS A 84 2.72 -1.64 -3.20
C HIS A 84 3.57 -0.86 -4.19
N SER A 85 4.85 -0.67 -3.89
CA SER A 85 5.80 0.09 -4.71
C SER A 85 5.27 1.48 -5.08
N ILE A 86 4.78 2.22 -4.08
CA ILE A 86 4.21 3.56 -4.25
C ILE A 86 5.12 4.63 -3.69
N LEU A 87 5.48 4.53 -2.39
CA LEU A 87 6.20 5.62 -1.73
C LEU A 87 7.65 5.73 -2.18
N HIS A 88 8.21 4.69 -2.78
CA HIS A 88 9.54 4.72 -3.34
C HIS A 88 9.67 5.63 -4.58
N ASP A 89 8.57 5.90 -5.28
CA ASP A 89 8.51 6.83 -6.42
C ASP A 89 8.52 8.31 -6.01
N TRP A 90 8.40 8.60 -4.71
CA TRP A 90 8.17 9.94 -4.20
C TRP A 90 9.23 10.39 -3.20
N SER A 91 9.46 11.71 -3.15
CA SER A 91 10.29 12.32 -2.11
C SER A 91 9.72 12.06 -0.71
N ASP A 92 10.53 12.18 0.33
CA ASP A 92 10.04 12.03 1.73
C ASP A 92 8.92 13.02 2.05
N GLU A 93 8.99 14.24 1.52
CA GLU A 93 7.95 15.26 1.72
C GLU A 93 6.63 14.86 1.06
N ASP A 94 6.69 14.35 -0.16
CA ASP A 94 5.49 13.92 -0.88
C ASP A 94 4.94 12.61 -0.31
N GLY A 95 5.80 11.69 0.09
CA GLY A 95 5.40 10.48 0.84
C GLY A 95 4.62 10.83 2.11
N VAL A 96 5.10 11.80 2.89
CA VAL A 96 4.37 12.29 4.08
C VAL A 96 3.01 12.90 3.70
N LYS A 97 2.90 13.68 2.61
CA LYS A 97 1.62 14.23 2.14
C LYS A 97 0.63 13.14 1.75
N ILE A 98 1.08 12.12 1.00
CA ILE A 98 0.25 10.97 0.63
C ILE A 98 -0.32 10.32 1.89
N LEU A 99 0.53 10.04 2.88
CA LEU A 99 0.13 9.43 4.13
C LEU A 99 -0.79 10.31 4.97
N GLN A 100 -0.57 11.63 5.00
CA GLN A 100 -1.43 12.58 5.70
C GLN A 100 -2.84 12.65 5.09
N ASN A 101 -3.00 12.37 3.79
CA ASN A 101 -4.31 12.22 3.16
C ASN A 101 -4.98 10.88 3.49
N LEU A 102 -4.20 9.84 3.77
CA LEU A 102 -4.70 8.52 4.16
C LEU A 102 -5.08 8.45 5.64
N VAL A 103 -4.27 9.03 6.53
CA VAL A 103 -4.42 8.94 8.00
C VAL A 103 -5.83 9.27 8.50
N PRO A 104 -6.54 10.32 8.01
CA PRO A 104 -7.91 10.62 8.45
C PRO A 104 -8.95 9.57 8.08
N ALA A 105 -8.60 8.60 7.23
CA ALA A 105 -9.46 7.49 6.87
C ALA A 105 -9.33 6.29 7.82
N LEU A 106 -8.26 6.23 8.59
CA LEU A 106 -7.97 5.09 9.46
C LEU A 106 -8.83 5.11 10.73
N LYS A 107 -9.32 3.94 11.12
CA LYS A 107 -9.99 3.71 12.40
C LYS A 107 -8.99 3.23 13.43
N ARG A 108 -8.79 3.99 14.50
CA ARG A 108 -7.84 3.68 15.58
C ARG A 108 -8.10 2.28 16.19
N GLY A 109 -7.04 1.50 16.34
CA GLY A 109 -7.10 0.15 16.89
C GLY A 109 -7.67 -0.92 15.95
N TYR A 110 -8.19 -0.52 14.77
CA TYR A 110 -8.78 -1.43 13.79
C TYR A 110 -8.04 -1.41 12.45
N SER A 111 -7.91 -0.24 11.81
CA SER A 111 -7.27 -0.14 10.49
C SER A 111 -5.77 -0.39 10.54
N ARG A 112 -5.25 -1.03 9.49
CA ARG A 112 -3.81 -1.22 9.23
C ARG A 112 -3.44 -0.59 7.90
N VAL A 113 -2.20 -0.09 7.82
CA VAL A 113 -1.58 0.29 6.54
C VAL A 113 -0.47 -0.71 6.25
N LEU A 114 -0.49 -1.26 5.05
CA LEU A 114 0.42 -2.30 4.58
C LEU A 114 1.23 -1.74 3.43
N PHE A 115 2.54 -1.56 3.63
CA PHE A 115 3.44 -1.13 2.57
C PHE A 115 4.25 -2.33 2.11
N ASN A 116 4.17 -2.66 0.83
CA ASN A 116 5.07 -3.64 0.22
C ASN A 116 6.16 -2.86 -0.52
N GLU A 117 7.32 -2.72 0.12
CA GLU A 117 8.39 -1.81 -0.29
C GLU A 117 9.76 -2.40 0.04
N ILE A 118 10.80 -1.91 -0.59
CA ILE A 118 12.16 -2.26 -0.22
C ILE A 118 12.55 -1.56 1.09
N VAL A 119 13.08 -2.34 2.03
CA VAL A 119 13.73 -1.83 3.23
C VAL A 119 15.23 -2.14 3.09
N VAL A 120 16.02 -1.11 2.82
CA VAL A 120 17.46 -1.28 2.60
C VAL A 120 18.16 -1.57 3.92
N SER A 121 18.90 -2.67 3.98
CA SER A 121 19.76 -2.97 5.12
C SER A 121 20.98 -2.03 5.14
N GLU A 122 21.24 -1.39 6.27
CA GLU A 122 22.41 -0.51 6.43
C GLU A 122 23.73 -1.28 6.48
N GLU A 123 23.71 -2.54 6.94
CA GLU A 123 24.95 -3.34 7.11
C GLU A 123 25.24 -4.21 5.89
N ASN A 124 24.21 -4.92 5.39
CA ASN A 124 24.36 -5.92 4.33
C ASN A 124 23.24 -5.78 3.28
N PRO A 125 23.22 -4.69 2.49
CA PRO A 125 22.20 -4.52 1.46
C PRO A 125 22.35 -5.59 0.37
N THR A 126 21.22 -6.13 -0.08
CA THR A 126 21.21 -7.10 -1.17
C THR A 126 21.50 -6.42 -2.51
N LEU A 127 22.04 -7.19 -3.48
CA LEU A 127 22.25 -6.68 -4.83
C LEU A 127 20.93 -6.19 -5.47
N ALA A 128 19.82 -6.87 -5.20
CA ALA A 128 18.51 -6.47 -5.69
C ALA A 128 18.09 -5.10 -5.16
N ALA A 129 18.22 -4.88 -3.83
CA ALA A 129 17.88 -3.61 -3.21
C ALA A 129 18.76 -2.46 -3.71
N THR A 130 20.08 -2.65 -3.79
CA THR A 130 21.00 -1.61 -4.28
C THR A 130 20.85 -1.33 -5.78
N SER A 131 20.50 -2.34 -6.59
CA SER A 131 20.22 -2.13 -8.01
C SER A 131 18.94 -1.34 -8.20
N MET A 132 17.90 -1.62 -7.42
CA MET A 132 16.64 -0.85 -7.45
C MET A 132 16.89 0.59 -7.01
N ASP A 133 17.64 0.80 -5.92
CA ASP A 133 18.01 2.14 -5.44
C ASP A 133 18.68 2.99 -6.52
N LEU A 134 19.67 2.42 -7.24
CA LEU A 134 20.31 3.10 -8.35
C LEU A 134 19.33 3.37 -9.52
N MET A 135 18.41 2.47 -9.79
CA MET A 135 17.39 2.63 -10.82
C MET A 135 16.40 3.75 -10.45
N MET A 136 15.97 3.81 -9.19
CA MET A 136 15.08 4.85 -8.69
C MET A 136 15.76 6.22 -8.74
N LEU A 137 17.06 6.29 -8.38
CA LEU A 137 17.83 7.52 -8.50
C LEU A 137 17.93 7.99 -9.96
N ALA A 138 18.23 7.07 -10.89
CA ALA A 138 18.43 7.39 -12.30
C ALA A 138 17.16 7.83 -13.03
N HIS A 139 15.98 7.27 -12.67
CA HIS A 139 14.72 7.52 -13.37
C HIS A 139 13.87 8.61 -12.72
N PHE A 140 13.89 8.68 -11.40
CA PHE A 140 12.96 9.52 -10.64
C PHE A 140 13.63 10.50 -9.68
N ALA A 141 14.98 10.45 -9.55
CA ALA A 141 15.76 11.25 -8.60
C ALA A 141 15.31 11.02 -7.12
N VAL A 142 14.86 9.82 -6.81
CA VAL A 142 14.48 9.33 -5.48
C VAL A 142 15.35 8.15 -5.08
N ARG A 143 15.08 7.54 -3.95
CA ARG A 143 15.87 6.43 -3.41
C ARG A 143 15.02 5.43 -2.65
N GLU A 144 15.54 4.23 -2.52
CA GLU A 144 15.01 3.26 -1.56
C GLU A 144 15.37 3.69 -0.13
N ARG A 145 14.55 3.29 0.83
CA ARG A 145 14.66 3.73 2.23
C ARG A 145 15.14 2.63 3.15
N THR A 146 15.98 3.02 4.13
CA THR A 146 16.32 2.20 5.28
C THR A 146 15.14 2.11 6.26
N GLU A 147 15.21 1.19 7.23
CA GLU A 147 14.18 1.11 8.28
C GLU A 147 14.05 2.42 9.06
N ALA A 148 15.18 3.08 9.37
CA ALA A 148 15.16 4.34 10.11
C ALA A 148 14.45 5.46 9.33
N GLU A 149 14.64 5.51 8.03
CA GLU A 149 13.97 6.48 7.14
C GLU A 149 12.48 6.17 6.99
N TRP A 150 12.09 4.88 6.85
CA TRP A 150 10.69 4.47 6.88
C TRP A 150 9.98 4.89 8.17
N ARG A 151 10.62 4.66 9.33
CA ARG A 151 10.10 5.14 10.63
C ARG A 151 9.91 6.65 10.63
N GLY A 152 10.90 7.39 10.13
CA GLY A 152 10.85 8.85 10.10
C GLY A 152 9.70 9.43 9.28
N ILE A 153 9.41 8.90 8.08
CA ILE A 153 8.29 9.40 7.26
C ILE A 153 6.93 8.97 7.83
N LEU A 154 6.82 7.76 8.37
CA LEU A 154 5.58 7.26 8.97
C LEU A 154 5.21 8.04 10.24
N GLU A 155 6.18 8.30 11.12
CA GLU A 155 5.98 9.10 12.34
C GLU A 155 5.55 10.55 12.02
N LYS A 156 6.18 11.19 11.02
CA LYS A 156 5.77 12.52 10.55
C LYS A 156 4.33 12.57 10.04
N ALA A 157 3.84 11.45 9.52
CA ALA A 157 2.46 11.33 9.07
C ALA A 157 1.47 10.92 10.19
N GLY A 158 1.92 10.60 11.40
CA GLY A 158 1.09 10.16 12.51
C GLY A 158 0.84 8.64 12.54
N LEU A 159 1.73 7.87 11.90
CA LEU A 159 1.72 6.41 11.91
C LEU A 159 2.90 5.87 12.71
N LYS A 160 2.79 4.64 13.16
CA LYS A 160 3.90 3.88 13.75
C LYS A 160 3.99 2.49 13.12
N ILE A 161 5.21 1.98 12.95
CA ILE A 161 5.45 0.62 12.50
C ILE A 161 5.06 -0.36 13.60
N VAL A 162 4.22 -1.33 13.25
CA VAL A 162 3.87 -2.47 14.10
C VAL A 162 4.89 -3.58 13.90
N ASN A 163 5.19 -3.91 12.65
CA ASN A 163 6.18 -4.93 12.29
C ASN A 163 6.69 -4.73 10.86
N ILE A 164 7.86 -5.30 10.57
CA ILE A 164 8.43 -5.43 9.22
C ILE A 164 8.68 -6.91 8.98
N TYR A 165 8.00 -7.47 7.97
CA TYR A 165 8.13 -8.87 7.58
C TYR A 165 9.05 -8.95 6.36
N THR A 166 10.17 -9.63 6.51
CA THR A 166 11.15 -9.89 5.43
C THR A 166 11.10 -11.34 5.03
N TYR A 167 11.29 -11.61 3.75
CA TYR A 167 11.23 -12.96 3.21
C TYR A 167 12.54 -13.29 2.49
N PRO A 168 13.17 -14.46 2.77
CA PRO A 168 14.39 -14.87 2.08
C PRO A 168 14.21 -14.90 0.56
N GLY A 169 15.12 -14.25 -0.17
CA GLY A 169 15.12 -14.21 -1.63
C GLY A 169 14.15 -13.21 -2.26
N VAL A 170 13.41 -12.44 -1.47
CA VAL A 170 12.55 -11.34 -1.92
C VAL A 170 13.20 -10.02 -1.53
N ALA A 171 13.25 -9.06 -2.45
CA ALA A 171 13.85 -7.75 -2.17
C ALA A 171 12.94 -6.86 -1.31
N GLU A 172 11.62 -7.00 -1.51
CA GLU A 172 10.60 -6.24 -0.79
C GLU A 172 10.30 -6.84 0.58
N SER A 173 9.88 -6.00 1.47
CA SER A 173 9.39 -6.32 2.81
C SER A 173 7.97 -5.82 2.96
N LEU A 174 7.17 -6.50 3.77
CA LEU A 174 5.86 -5.99 4.16
C LEU A 174 6.00 -5.21 5.46
N ILE A 175 5.78 -3.88 5.39
CA ILE A 175 5.76 -3.00 6.55
C ILE A 175 4.30 -2.86 6.99
N GLU A 176 3.99 -3.31 8.21
CA GLU A 176 2.69 -3.12 8.84
C GLU A 176 2.75 -1.89 9.74
N ALA A 177 1.82 -0.95 9.54
CA ALA A 177 1.70 0.26 10.34
C ALA A 177 0.25 0.50 10.82
N GLU A 178 0.14 1.29 11.88
CA GLU A 178 -1.15 1.74 12.45
C GLU A 178 -1.03 3.20 12.93
N LEU A 179 -2.15 3.79 13.33
CA LEU A 179 -2.15 5.12 13.97
C LEU A 179 -1.31 5.13 15.25
N ALA A 180 -0.43 6.12 15.37
CA ALA A 180 0.42 6.33 16.52
C ALA A 180 -0.35 6.62 17.82
#